data_fbd152cae0414bddf7766ab02361cd32
#
_entry.id   fbd152cae0414bddf7766ab02361cd32
#
_cell.length_a   1.000
_cell.length_b   1.000
_cell.length_c   1.000
_cell.angle_alpha   90.00
_cell.angle_beta   90.00
_cell.angle_gamma   90.00
#
_symmetry.space_group_name_H-M   'P 1'
#
loop_
_entity.id
_entity.type
_entity.pdbx_description
1 polymer ?
#
loop_
_entity_poly.entity_id
_entity_poly.type
_entity_poly.pdbx_seq_one_letter_code
_entity_poly.pdbx_strand_id
1 'polypeptide(L)'
;MKKISRKLFLKKAAAGLAALAVSPALLSCDESDAGSRKIRKLAPLAGRYDVVIAGGGPAGFIAAIAAARQGAKTAIVERYGFFGGMATIGYVAPISVFALKNELVIGGIPWEFVKRLESMGGAFIEWPKANIDFDVELYKLCCQRMIREAGVDMSMHSAMIGCEMEGKRIETVIIENKNGLETLASKVFIDCTGDGDLAHMADVPMQPNPDGELQPSSYCFILSGVDTESELLNRCMYHNGINGPSQCKPVREKLLAMKAAGADLPDFGGPWFNNVMHKGSVAVNITRRAADATDNRNFSAAECQLREDIFTFTRILKENFAEFADCYVSSTAPQAGVRESRRICGVHTVTADEYVNAYRYEDSISRGIHPIDIHASKGTHQTRIDLDKPAYVPYRALIAPNYPNLLVAGRCLSADRQALASLRVMASCMGTGQAAGVAAAQSVASRRPVQEIDTARLVSTLKDLGAVL
;
A
#
# COMPACT_ATOMS: atom_id res chain seq x y z
N MET A 1 42.00 6.20 33.23
CA MET A 1 40.54 6.44 33.10
C MET A 1 39.91 6.43 34.48
N LYS A 2 39.45 7.61 35.00
CA LYS A 2 38.81 7.69 36.33
C LYS A 2 37.39 7.12 36.27
N LYS A 3 37.09 6.09 37.02
CA LYS A 3 35.74 5.50 37.17
C LYS A 3 34.79 6.54 37.81
N ILE A 4 33.79 6.97 37.06
CA ILE A 4 32.71 7.82 37.59
C ILE A 4 31.79 6.95 38.44
N SER A 5 31.56 7.26 39.70
CA SER A 5 30.72 6.48 40.59
C SER A 5 29.25 6.60 40.22
N ARG A 6 28.51 5.50 40.38
CA ARG A 6 27.06 5.40 40.09
C ARG A 6 26.22 6.50 40.75
N LYS A 7 26.64 6.94 41.94
CA LYS A 7 26.03 8.06 42.70
C LYS A 7 26.21 9.41 42.04
N LEU A 8 27.35 9.68 41.37
CA LEU A 8 27.60 10.93 40.66
C LEU A 8 26.87 11.00 39.34
N PHE A 9 26.66 9.86 38.65
CA PHE A 9 25.85 9.76 37.46
C PHE A 9 24.37 10.04 37.76
N LEU A 10 23.82 9.41 38.81
CA LEU A 10 22.43 9.62 39.23
C LEU A 10 22.15 11.05 39.70
N LYS A 11 23.12 11.73 40.37
CA LYS A 11 22.97 13.16 40.76
C LYS A 11 22.97 14.10 39.53
N LYS A 12 23.74 13.78 38.48
CA LYS A 12 23.72 14.57 37.23
C LYS A 12 22.46 14.33 36.39
N ALA A 13 21.92 13.11 36.40
CA ALA A 13 20.63 12.79 35.76
C ALA A 13 19.44 13.48 36.50
N ALA A 14 19.45 13.52 37.83
CA ALA A 14 18.43 14.22 38.62
C ALA A 14 18.46 15.74 38.45
N ALA A 15 19.65 16.34 38.27
CA ALA A 15 19.77 17.79 38.01
C ALA A 15 19.32 18.19 36.61
N GLY A 16 19.38 17.27 35.62
CA GLY A 16 18.82 17.49 34.27
C GLY A 16 17.29 17.41 34.20
N LEU A 17 16.66 16.62 35.08
CA LEU A 17 15.21 16.50 35.16
C LEU A 17 14.50 17.64 35.92
N ALA A 18 15.21 18.33 36.82
CA ALA A 18 14.65 19.44 37.57
C ALA A 18 14.49 20.76 36.77
N ALA A 19 15.05 20.81 35.53
CA ALA A 19 14.92 21.99 34.66
C ALA A 19 13.68 21.96 33.73
N LEU A 20 12.82 20.92 33.84
CA LEU A 20 11.62 20.73 33.02
C LEU A 20 10.30 20.86 33.82
N ALA A 21 10.34 21.34 35.07
CA ALA A 21 9.14 21.71 35.80
C ALA A 21 8.69 23.12 35.36
N VAL A 22 7.96 23.22 34.26
CA VAL A 22 7.26 24.44 33.82
C VAL A 22 6.01 24.58 34.67
N SER A 23 5.90 25.73 35.36
CA SER A 23 4.76 26.14 36.18
C SER A 23 3.45 26.15 35.39
N PRO A 24 2.30 25.72 35.96
CA PRO A 24 1.00 25.69 35.28
C PRO A 24 0.32 27.03 34.98
N ALA A 25 1.00 28.15 35.22
CA ALA A 25 0.36 29.48 35.24
C ALA A 25 0.50 30.32 33.96
N LEU A 26 0.90 29.74 32.82
CA LEU A 26 1.00 30.43 31.52
C LEU A 26 0.27 29.72 30.38
N LEU A 27 -0.90 29.17 30.66
CA LEU A 27 -1.80 28.64 29.64
C LEU A 27 -2.97 29.60 29.44
N SER A 28 -2.71 30.69 28.73
CA SER A 28 -3.79 31.41 28.04
C SER A 28 -3.27 32.11 26.79
N CYS A 29 -3.83 31.67 25.65
CA CYS A 29 -3.89 32.35 24.35
C CYS A 29 -2.55 32.84 23.77
N ASP A 30 -1.89 31.92 22.98
CA ASP A 30 -1.07 32.14 21.77
C ASP A 30 -0.15 30.96 21.44
N GLU A 31 -0.56 29.74 21.82
CA GLU A 31 0.30 28.56 21.67
C GLU A 31 0.45 28.06 20.21
N SER A 32 -0.47 28.40 19.30
CA SER A 32 -0.41 27.93 17.92
C SER A 32 0.75 28.51 17.11
N ASP A 33 1.07 29.78 17.33
CA ASP A 33 2.11 30.48 16.55
C ASP A 33 3.54 30.24 17.11
N ALA A 34 3.69 30.08 18.42
CA ALA A 34 4.98 29.80 19.06
C ALA A 34 5.46 28.34 18.82
N GLY A 35 4.54 27.37 18.79
CA GLY A 35 4.81 25.98 18.46
C GLY A 35 5.24 25.83 17.01
N SER A 36 4.52 26.44 16.09
CA SER A 36 4.82 26.48 14.66
C SER A 36 6.20 27.10 14.36
N ARG A 37 6.55 28.22 15.02
CA ARG A 37 7.87 28.86 14.88
C ARG A 37 9.02 27.98 15.39
N LYS A 38 8.83 27.22 16.48
CA LYS A 38 9.86 26.29 16.99
C LYS A 38 10.08 25.12 16.03
N ILE A 39 9.03 24.54 15.47
CA ILE A 39 9.13 23.44 14.49
C ILE A 39 9.84 23.92 13.22
N ARG A 40 9.50 25.08 12.67
CA ARG A 40 10.18 25.68 11.50
C ARG A 40 11.67 25.91 11.71
N LYS A 41 12.11 26.15 12.93
CA LYS A 41 13.53 26.30 13.26
C LYS A 41 14.26 24.95 13.34
N LEU A 42 13.53 23.87 13.66
CA LEU A 42 14.07 22.50 13.77
C LEU A 42 13.95 21.71 12.46
N ALA A 43 13.00 22.05 11.60
CA ALA A 43 12.73 21.38 10.33
C ALA A 43 12.83 22.41 9.17
N PRO A 44 14.03 22.68 8.64
CA PRO A 44 14.21 23.62 7.55
C PRO A 44 13.50 23.17 6.28
N LEU A 45 13.09 24.13 5.46
CA LEU A 45 12.48 23.87 4.17
C LEU A 45 13.53 23.28 3.21
N ALA A 46 13.36 22.00 2.85
CA ALA A 46 14.23 21.27 1.95
C ALA A 46 13.81 21.38 0.47
N GLY A 47 12.53 21.65 0.19
CA GLY A 47 12.07 21.74 -1.20
C GLY A 47 10.70 22.41 -1.35
N ARG A 48 10.47 22.93 -2.58
CA ARG A 48 9.17 23.45 -3.03
C ARG A 48 8.76 22.77 -4.32
N TYR A 49 7.54 22.23 -4.35
CA TYR A 49 7.02 21.43 -5.44
C TYR A 49 5.63 21.90 -5.86
N ASP A 50 5.20 21.46 -7.00
CA ASP A 50 3.79 21.56 -7.42
C ASP A 50 2.96 20.44 -6.79
N VAL A 51 3.52 19.22 -6.76
CA VAL A 51 2.87 18.04 -6.20
C VAL A 51 3.86 17.26 -5.32
N VAL A 52 3.44 16.92 -4.10
CA VAL A 52 4.17 15.99 -3.21
C VAL A 52 3.32 14.74 -2.99
N ILE A 53 3.95 13.58 -3.23
CA ILE A 53 3.34 12.26 -3.04
C ILE A 53 3.83 11.68 -1.71
N ALA A 54 2.91 11.35 -0.82
CA ALA A 54 3.18 10.65 0.42
C ALA A 54 3.05 9.14 0.21
N GLY A 55 4.17 8.40 0.28
CA GLY A 55 4.24 6.95 0.08
C GLY A 55 4.46 6.53 -1.36
N GLY A 56 5.42 5.63 -1.56
CA GLY A 56 5.86 5.11 -2.86
C GLY A 56 5.29 3.73 -3.22
N GLY A 57 4.11 3.38 -2.69
CA GLY A 57 3.39 2.16 -3.03
C GLY A 57 2.80 2.18 -4.45
N PRO A 58 1.99 1.16 -4.83
CA PRO A 58 1.45 1.04 -6.20
C PRO A 58 0.71 2.29 -6.67
N ALA A 59 -0.09 2.94 -5.82
CA ALA A 59 -0.74 4.20 -6.15
C ALA A 59 0.28 5.34 -6.27
N GLY A 60 1.24 5.42 -5.33
CA GLY A 60 2.13 6.57 -5.20
C GLY A 60 3.14 6.71 -6.32
N PHE A 61 3.84 5.63 -6.70
CA PHE A 61 4.80 5.74 -7.79
C PHE A 61 4.12 6.04 -9.14
N ILE A 62 2.93 5.49 -9.38
CA ILE A 62 2.14 5.81 -10.57
C ILE A 62 1.63 7.26 -10.52
N ALA A 63 1.15 7.74 -9.36
CA ALA A 63 0.71 9.13 -9.19
C ALA A 63 1.86 10.12 -9.45
N ALA A 64 3.06 9.82 -8.94
CA ALA A 64 4.25 10.65 -9.15
C ALA A 64 4.63 10.76 -10.63
N ILE A 65 4.67 9.62 -11.33
CA ILE A 65 4.95 9.57 -12.77
C ILE A 65 3.86 10.33 -13.54
N ALA A 66 2.59 10.13 -13.20
CA ALA A 66 1.47 10.78 -13.87
C ALA A 66 1.52 12.30 -13.70
N ALA A 67 1.74 12.80 -12.47
CA ALA A 67 1.83 14.23 -12.20
C ALA A 67 3.01 14.89 -12.93
N ALA A 68 4.20 14.26 -12.87
CA ALA A 68 5.40 14.76 -13.53
C ALA A 68 5.26 14.80 -15.06
N ARG A 69 4.67 13.76 -15.67
CA ARG A 69 4.40 13.72 -17.12
C ARG A 69 3.38 14.75 -17.58
N GLN A 70 2.53 15.28 -16.67
CA GLN A 70 1.66 16.43 -16.92
C GLN A 70 2.34 17.78 -16.64
N GLY A 71 3.66 17.81 -16.44
CA GLY A 71 4.47 19.01 -16.29
C GLY A 71 4.54 19.57 -14.87
N ALA A 72 4.00 18.89 -13.86
CA ALA A 72 4.12 19.32 -12.47
C ALA A 72 5.52 18.99 -11.90
N LYS A 73 6.17 19.93 -11.23
CA LYS A 73 7.37 19.67 -10.43
C LYS A 73 6.98 18.79 -9.24
N THR A 74 7.38 17.53 -9.27
CA THR A 74 6.88 16.49 -8.37
C THR A 74 7.98 15.90 -7.49
N ALA A 75 7.65 15.68 -6.20
CA ALA A 75 8.46 14.87 -5.29
C ALA A 75 7.66 13.69 -4.75
N ILE A 76 8.35 12.58 -4.47
CA ILE A 76 7.80 11.41 -3.82
C ILE A 76 8.61 11.08 -2.55
N VAL A 77 7.89 10.88 -1.42
CA VAL A 77 8.47 10.53 -0.13
C VAL A 77 8.16 9.08 0.19
N GLU A 78 9.18 8.28 0.48
CA GLU A 78 9.06 6.87 0.84
C GLU A 78 9.93 6.53 2.06
N ARG A 79 9.37 5.85 3.04
CA ARG A 79 10.07 5.46 4.27
C ARG A 79 11.10 4.35 4.07
N TYR A 80 10.96 3.56 3.01
CA TYR A 80 11.92 2.51 2.65
C TYR A 80 12.93 3.00 1.60
N GLY A 81 13.97 2.20 1.37
CA GLY A 81 14.99 2.47 0.35
C GLY A 81 14.59 2.02 -1.06
N PHE A 82 13.31 1.75 -1.30
CA PHE A 82 12.78 1.29 -2.59
C PHE A 82 11.28 1.56 -2.68
N PHE A 83 10.75 1.56 -3.89
CA PHE A 83 9.34 1.76 -4.20
C PHE A 83 8.60 0.44 -4.47
N GLY A 84 7.27 0.48 -4.54
CA GLY A 84 6.41 -0.63 -4.89
C GLY A 84 5.42 -1.07 -3.81
N GLY A 85 5.58 -0.58 -2.57
CA GLY A 85 4.66 -0.85 -1.46
C GLY A 85 4.43 -2.35 -1.24
N MET A 86 3.17 -2.80 -1.15
CA MET A 86 2.86 -4.20 -0.82
C MET A 86 3.49 -5.23 -1.76
N ALA A 87 3.79 -4.89 -3.02
CA ALA A 87 4.54 -5.79 -3.91
C ALA A 87 5.96 -6.06 -3.41
N THR A 88 6.64 -5.02 -2.89
CA THR A 88 8.07 -5.05 -2.57
C THR A 88 8.36 -5.06 -1.07
N ILE A 89 7.48 -4.46 -0.27
CA ILE A 89 7.58 -4.43 1.20
C ILE A 89 6.93 -5.67 1.80
N GLY A 90 5.78 -6.09 1.24
CA GLY A 90 4.97 -7.20 1.74
C GLY A 90 5.12 -8.50 0.96
N TYR A 91 5.84 -8.52 -0.17
CA TYR A 91 5.94 -9.64 -1.12
C TYR A 91 4.56 -10.18 -1.53
N VAL A 92 3.58 -9.29 -1.56
CA VAL A 92 2.20 -9.67 -1.96
C VAL A 92 2.17 -9.88 -3.47
N ALA A 93 1.88 -11.10 -3.87
CA ALA A 93 1.74 -11.52 -5.27
C ALA A 93 0.44 -12.31 -5.45
N PRO A 94 -0.10 -12.35 -6.69
CA PRO A 94 0.29 -11.61 -7.88
C PRO A 94 -0.24 -10.16 -7.85
N ILE A 95 0.15 -9.32 -8.83
CA ILE A 95 -0.59 -8.09 -9.11
C ILE A 95 -1.87 -8.50 -9.83
N SER A 96 -3.00 -8.41 -9.16
CA SER A 96 -4.32 -8.81 -9.68
C SER A 96 -5.23 -7.60 -9.85
N VAL A 97 -6.08 -7.52 -10.78
CA VAL A 97 -6.32 -8.18 -12.07
C VAL A 97 -6.37 -7.07 -13.11
N PHE A 98 -5.69 -7.20 -14.24
CA PHE A 98 -5.67 -6.12 -15.25
C PHE A 98 -6.70 -6.31 -16.36
N ALA A 99 -7.23 -7.51 -16.54
CA ALA A 99 -8.10 -7.83 -17.67
C ALA A 99 -9.29 -8.70 -17.27
N LEU A 100 -10.32 -8.68 -18.10
CA LEU A 100 -11.45 -9.59 -18.08
C LEU A 100 -11.60 -10.17 -19.48
N LYS A 101 -11.58 -11.51 -19.62
CA LYS A 101 -11.77 -12.22 -20.90
C LYS A 101 -10.85 -11.68 -22.02
N ASN A 102 -9.58 -11.46 -21.72
CA ASN A 102 -8.56 -10.89 -22.61
C ASN A 102 -8.71 -9.39 -22.95
N GLU A 103 -9.68 -8.68 -22.37
CA GLU A 103 -9.84 -7.24 -22.55
C GLU A 103 -9.30 -6.50 -21.33
N LEU A 104 -8.44 -5.52 -21.56
CA LEU A 104 -7.90 -4.70 -20.47
C LEU A 104 -9.02 -3.92 -19.76
N VAL A 105 -8.96 -3.96 -18.44
CA VAL A 105 -9.80 -3.18 -17.52
C VAL A 105 -9.00 -2.01 -16.94
N ILE A 106 -7.70 -2.22 -16.72
CA ILE A 106 -6.79 -1.20 -16.19
C ILE A 106 -5.66 -1.02 -17.21
N GLY A 107 -5.57 0.17 -17.80
CA GLY A 107 -4.60 0.54 -18.82
C GLY A 107 -3.71 1.72 -18.38
N GLY A 108 -3.11 2.39 -19.35
CA GLY A 108 -2.27 3.57 -19.13
C GLY A 108 -0.93 3.27 -18.49
N ILE A 109 -0.46 4.15 -17.63
CA ILE A 109 0.84 4.02 -16.93
C ILE A 109 0.93 2.70 -16.12
N PRO A 110 -0.13 2.23 -15.44
CA PRO A 110 -0.14 0.91 -14.81
C PRO A 110 0.21 -0.23 -15.76
N TRP A 111 -0.37 -0.24 -16.94
CA TRP A 111 -0.09 -1.28 -17.94
C TRP A 111 1.28 -1.10 -18.59
N GLU A 112 1.72 0.14 -18.82
CA GLU A 112 3.09 0.44 -19.25
C GLU A 112 4.11 -0.15 -18.27
N PHE A 113 3.89 0.03 -16.97
CA PHE A 113 4.75 -0.54 -15.93
C PHE A 113 4.85 -2.07 -16.05
N VAL A 114 3.70 -2.76 -16.19
CA VAL A 114 3.67 -4.21 -16.35
C VAL A 114 4.45 -4.65 -17.59
N LYS A 115 4.25 -3.99 -18.72
CA LYS A 115 4.96 -4.32 -19.98
C LYS A 115 6.47 -4.06 -19.89
N ARG A 116 6.89 -3.01 -19.18
CA ARG A 116 8.31 -2.76 -18.93
C ARG A 116 8.92 -3.84 -18.03
N LEU A 117 8.22 -4.22 -16.97
CA LEU A 117 8.66 -5.28 -16.08
C LEU A 117 8.79 -6.62 -16.82
N GLU A 118 7.81 -6.96 -17.66
CA GLU A 118 7.85 -8.13 -18.53
C GLU A 118 9.06 -8.09 -19.47
N SER A 119 9.31 -6.95 -20.14
CA SER A 119 10.45 -6.79 -21.04
C SER A 119 11.83 -6.91 -20.37
N MET A 120 11.87 -6.69 -19.04
CA MET A 120 13.05 -6.92 -18.20
C MET A 120 13.21 -8.39 -17.76
N GLY A 121 12.30 -9.29 -18.15
CA GLY A 121 12.24 -10.67 -17.66
C GLY A 121 11.71 -10.77 -16.21
N GLY A 122 11.15 -9.69 -15.68
CA GLY A 122 10.70 -9.58 -14.29
C GLY A 122 9.21 -9.83 -14.08
N ALA A 123 8.46 -10.21 -15.11
CA ALA A 123 7.05 -10.51 -14.97
C ALA A 123 6.57 -11.59 -15.93
N PHE A 124 5.57 -12.32 -15.48
CA PHE A 124 4.77 -13.24 -16.30
C PHE A 124 3.31 -12.80 -16.26
N ILE A 125 2.72 -12.57 -17.44
CA ILE A 125 1.34 -12.12 -17.60
C ILE A 125 0.44 -13.32 -17.86
N GLU A 126 -0.39 -13.66 -16.91
CA GLU A 126 -1.32 -14.78 -17.02
C GLU A 126 -2.67 -14.33 -17.61
N TRP A 127 -2.91 -14.66 -18.86
CA TRP A 127 -4.18 -14.43 -19.53
C TRP A 127 -5.20 -15.57 -19.22
N PRO A 128 -6.52 -15.33 -19.27
CA PRO A 128 -7.24 -14.15 -19.81
C PRO A 128 -7.52 -13.02 -18.79
N LYS A 129 -7.08 -13.15 -17.55
CA LYS A 129 -7.32 -12.16 -16.47
C LYS A 129 -6.18 -11.14 -16.33
N ALA A 130 -5.02 -11.42 -16.93
CA ALA A 130 -3.79 -10.67 -16.72
C ALA A 130 -3.50 -10.48 -15.22
N ASN A 131 -3.37 -11.60 -14.50
CA ASN A 131 -2.65 -11.62 -13.22
C ASN A 131 -1.15 -11.58 -13.53
N ILE A 132 -0.39 -10.86 -12.72
CA ILE A 132 1.02 -10.65 -12.99
C ILE A 132 1.83 -11.27 -11.86
N ASP A 133 2.45 -12.39 -12.12
CA ASP A 133 3.53 -12.90 -11.28
C ASP A 133 4.80 -12.11 -11.57
N PHE A 134 5.64 -11.87 -10.57
CA PHE A 134 6.77 -10.97 -10.74
C PHE A 134 7.97 -11.28 -9.84
N ASP A 135 9.14 -10.87 -10.33
CA ASP A 135 10.37 -10.77 -9.56
C ASP A 135 10.36 -9.47 -8.75
N VAL A 136 10.53 -9.58 -7.44
CA VAL A 136 10.46 -8.45 -6.50
C VAL A 136 11.59 -7.45 -6.73
N GLU A 137 12.81 -7.92 -7.06
CA GLU A 137 13.97 -7.02 -7.24
C GLU A 137 13.87 -6.27 -8.56
N LEU A 138 13.43 -6.94 -9.64
CA LEU A 138 13.18 -6.27 -10.92
C LEU A 138 11.99 -5.31 -10.83
N TYR A 139 10.98 -5.60 -9.98
CA TYR A 139 9.89 -4.67 -9.69
C TYR A 139 10.41 -3.37 -9.08
N LYS A 140 11.25 -3.46 -8.02
CA LYS A 140 11.89 -2.30 -7.38
C LYS A 140 12.67 -1.46 -8.41
N LEU A 141 13.48 -2.13 -9.23
CA LEU A 141 14.29 -1.48 -10.26
C LEU A 141 13.43 -0.81 -11.33
N CYS A 142 12.36 -1.45 -11.78
CA CYS A 142 11.43 -0.89 -12.77
C CYS A 142 10.75 0.37 -12.23
N CYS A 143 10.21 0.34 -11.00
CA CYS A 143 9.65 1.52 -10.33
C CYS A 143 10.64 2.68 -10.30
N GLN A 144 11.86 2.43 -9.80
CA GLN A 144 12.91 3.45 -9.69
C GLN A 144 13.26 4.07 -11.05
N ARG A 145 13.40 3.24 -12.10
CA ARG A 145 13.68 3.71 -13.46
C ARG A 145 12.59 4.62 -13.98
N MET A 146 11.32 4.20 -13.90
CA MET A 146 10.20 4.98 -14.41
C MET A 146 10.01 6.31 -13.66
N ILE A 147 10.19 6.31 -12.33
CA ILE A 147 10.14 7.53 -11.50
C ILE A 147 11.24 8.50 -11.93
N ARG A 148 12.46 8.01 -12.08
CA ARG A 148 13.63 8.83 -12.50
C ARG A 148 13.47 9.37 -13.91
N GLU A 149 13.01 8.54 -14.86
CA GLU A 149 12.75 8.94 -16.25
C GLU A 149 11.68 10.05 -16.34
N ALA A 150 10.71 10.04 -15.42
CA ALA A 150 9.71 11.09 -15.33
C ALA A 150 10.22 12.40 -14.70
N GLY A 151 11.45 12.43 -14.17
CA GLY A 151 12.03 13.62 -13.55
C GLY A 151 11.46 13.93 -12.16
N VAL A 152 11.00 12.92 -11.43
CA VAL A 152 10.47 13.07 -10.07
C VAL A 152 11.62 13.08 -9.05
N ASP A 153 11.62 14.04 -8.12
CA ASP A 153 12.54 14.08 -6.99
C ASP A 153 12.17 12.98 -5.98
N MET A 154 13.12 12.10 -5.68
CA MET A 154 12.92 10.95 -4.79
C MET A 154 13.51 11.21 -3.40
N SER A 155 12.67 11.11 -2.36
CA SER A 155 13.08 11.14 -0.96
C SER A 155 12.81 9.77 -0.33
N MET A 156 13.77 8.87 -0.44
CA MET A 156 13.74 7.55 0.20
C MET A 156 14.32 7.60 1.61
N HIS A 157 14.09 6.53 2.41
CA HIS A 157 14.47 6.50 3.84
C HIS A 157 13.96 7.73 4.61
N SER A 158 12.78 8.22 4.22
CA SER A 158 12.19 9.44 4.75
C SER A 158 10.78 9.15 5.28
N ALA A 159 10.62 9.17 6.58
CA ALA A 159 9.32 9.01 7.22
C ALA A 159 8.56 10.34 7.25
N MET A 160 7.32 10.36 6.77
CA MET A 160 6.43 11.50 6.97
C MET A 160 5.86 11.43 8.38
N ILE A 161 6.08 12.48 9.18
CA ILE A 161 5.77 12.49 10.60
C ILE A 161 4.82 13.61 11.03
N GLY A 162 4.43 14.49 10.11
CA GLY A 162 3.51 15.58 10.38
C GLY A 162 3.25 16.47 9.17
N CYS A 163 2.36 17.42 9.35
CA CYS A 163 2.11 18.49 8.38
C CYS A 163 1.80 19.81 9.09
N GLU A 164 2.08 20.93 8.42
CA GLU A 164 1.64 22.25 8.84
C GLU A 164 0.42 22.64 8.02
N MET A 165 -0.58 23.20 8.71
CA MET A 165 -1.88 23.54 8.15
C MET A 165 -2.16 25.04 8.22
N GLU A 166 -2.80 25.60 7.20
CA GLU A 166 -3.50 26.88 7.27
C GLU A 166 -5.00 26.61 7.06
N GLY A 167 -5.76 26.64 8.16
CA GLY A 167 -7.15 26.15 8.13
C GLY A 167 -7.22 24.66 7.73
N LYS A 168 -7.84 24.38 6.58
CA LYS A 168 -7.92 23.02 6.01
C LYS A 168 -6.94 22.80 4.83
N ARG A 169 -6.05 23.75 4.58
CA ARG A 169 -5.02 23.64 3.56
C ARG A 169 -3.71 23.15 4.16
N ILE A 170 -3.10 22.15 3.55
CA ILE A 170 -1.75 21.69 3.90
C ILE A 170 -0.73 22.66 3.26
N GLU A 171 0.14 23.27 4.05
CA GLU A 171 1.20 24.15 3.56
C GLU A 171 2.51 23.38 3.36
N THR A 172 2.88 22.54 4.33
CA THR A 172 4.08 21.72 4.30
C THR A 172 3.83 20.35 4.90
N VAL A 173 4.62 19.38 4.50
CA VAL A 173 4.76 18.11 5.21
C VAL A 173 6.12 18.07 5.91
N ILE A 174 6.17 17.43 7.06
CA ILE A 174 7.38 17.24 7.86
C ILE A 174 7.86 15.81 7.65
N ILE A 175 9.12 15.66 7.25
CA ILE A 175 9.78 14.38 7.06
C ILE A 175 10.97 14.23 8.02
N GLU A 176 11.22 13.00 8.46
CA GLU A 176 12.41 12.59 9.19
C GLU A 176 13.27 11.68 8.33
N ASN A 177 14.56 11.99 8.23
CA ASN A 177 15.55 11.21 7.50
C ASN A 177 16.94 11.38 8.11
N LYS A 178 18.00 10.93 7.42
CA LYS A 178 19.38 11.04 7.93
C LYS A 178 19.90 12.48 8.07
N ASN A 179 19.28 13.46 7.41
CA ASN A 179 19.61 14.87 7.56
C ASN A 179 18.96 15.49 8.83
N GLY A 180 18.05 14.77 9.48
CA GLY A 180 17.22 15.23 10.57
C GLY A 180 15.78 15.51 10.12
N LEU A 181 15.16 16.53 10.70
CA LEU A 181 13.83 16.97 10.29
C LEU A 181 13.93 17.97 9.14
N GLU A 182 13.13 17.76 8.12
CA GLU A 182 13.00 18.62 6.95
C GLU A 182 11.54 18.88 6.62
N THR A 183 11.21 19.98 5.95
CA THR A 183 9.87 20.24 5.43
C THR A 183 9.87 20.31 3.91
N LEU A 184 8.78 19.83 3.30
CA LEU A 184 8.50 19.97 1.88
C LEU A 184 7.22 20.79 1.71
N ALA A 185 7.31 21.91 1.00
CA ALA A 185 6.14 22.71 0.64
C ALA A 185 5.58 22.29 -0.73
N SER A 186 4.26 22.28 -0.86
CA SER A 186 3.62 21.92 -2.12
C SER A 186 2.29 22.66 -2.33
N LYS A 187 1.89 22.77 -3.60
CA LYS A 187 0.57 23.29 -3.98
C LYS A 187 -0.52 22.24 -3.77
N VAL A 188 -0.22 20.97 -4.08
CA VAL A 188 -1.11 19.82 -3.90
C VAL A 188 -0.34 18.66 -3.29
N PHE A 189 -1.00 17.92 -2.41
CA PHE A 189 -0.49 16.70 -1.77
C PHE A 189 -1.36 15.51 -2.15
N ILE A 190 -0.73 14.33 -2.34
CA ILE A 190 -1.46 13.08 -2.58
C ILE A 190 -1.04 12.07 -1.52
N ASP A 191 -1.99 11.64 -0.69
CA ASP A 191 -1.75 10.57 0.27
C ASP A 191 -1.87 9.20 -0.40
N CYS A 192 -0.75 8.53 -0.56
CA CYS A 192 -0.59 7.17 -1.06
C CYS A 192 0.09 6.25 -0.04
N THR A 193 0.04 6.60 1.25
CA THR A 193 0.70 5.84 2.32
C THR A 193 0.07 4.46 2.54
N GLY A 194 -1.13 4.25 2.01
CA GLY A 194 -1.91 3.03 2.18
C GLY A 194 -2.70 3.00 3.49
N ASP A 195 -2.19 3.65 4.52
CA ASP A 195 -2.84 3.76 5.85
C ASP A 195 -3.50 5.13 6.07
N GLY A 196 -3.45 6.03 5.07
CA GLY A 196 -4.01 7.37 5.16
C GLY A 196 -3.28 8.25 6.17
N ASP A 197 -1.95 8.09 6.26
CA ASP A 197 -1.17 8.73 7.32
C ASP A 197 -1.16 10.26 7.19
N LEU A 198 -0.97 10.80 5.98
CA LEU A 198 -1.01 12.24 5.76
C LEU A 198 -2.41 12.81 6.01
N ALA A 199 -3.44 12.12 5.52
CA ALA A 199 -4.83 12.54 5.75
C ALA A 199 -5.17 12.51 7.25
N HIS A 200 -4.70 11.49 7.98
CA HIS A 200 -4.87 11.42 9.43
C HIS A 200 -4.12 12.55 10.17
N MET A 201 -2.88 12.85 9.79
CA MET A 201 -2.10 13.96 10.35
C MET A 201 -2.71 15.34 10.07
N ALA A 202 -3.48 15.46 8.98
CA ALA A 202 -4.23 16.66 8.62
C ALA A 202 -5.65 16.71 9.23
N ASP A 203 -5.99 15.81 10.14
CA ASP A 203 -7.31 15.70 10.77
C ASP A 203 -8.47 15.50 9.78
N VAL A 204 -8.22 14.76 8.69
CA VAL A 204 -9.29 14.32 7.78
C VAL A 204 -10.14 13.27 8.49
N PRO A 205 -11.47 13.40 8.48
CA PRO A 205 -12.36 12.38 9.04
C PRO A 205 -12.13 11.01 8.39
N MET A 206 -11.95 9.99 9.25
CA MET A 206 -11.76 8.61 8.84
C MET A 206 -13.04 7.81 9.02
N GLN A 207 -13.27 6.84 8.13
CA GLN A 207 -14.38 5.92 8.28
C GLN A 207 -14.18 5.01 9.49
N PRO A 208 -15.23 4.76 10.30
CA PRO A 208 -15.15 3.79 11.36
C PRO A 208 -14.97 2.39 10.78
N ASN A 209 -14.18 1.56 11.45
CA ASN A 209 -14.14 0.15 11.15
C ASN A 209 -15.38 -0.52 11.77
N PRO A 210 -16.24 -1.17 10.97
CA PRO A 210 -17.37 -1.90 11.53
C PRO A 210 -16.84 -2.96 12.51
N ASP A 211 -17.47 -3.04 13.67
CA ASP A 211 -17.21 -4.06 14.70
C ASP A 211 -15.78 -4.10 15.26
N GLY A 212 -14.94 -3.10 14.96
CA GLY A 212 -13.54 -3.05 15.40
C GLY A 212 -12.64 -4.14 14.78
N GLU A 213 -13.15 -4.94 13.85
CA GLU A 213 -12.39 -6.00 13.20
C GLU A 213 -11.78 -5.56 11.87
N LEU A 214 -10.48 -5.75 11.74
CA LEU A 214 -9.73 -5.57 10.49
C LEU A 214 -9.48 -6.93 9.82
N GLN A 215 -9.36 -6.94 8.49
CA GLN A 215 -8.87 -8.12 7.80
C GLN A 215 -7.43 -8.44 8.23
N PRO A 216 -7.08 -9.74 8.39
CA PRO A 216 -5.79 -10.12 8.93
C PRO A 216 -4.64 -9.72 8.01
N SER A 217 -3.51 -9.37 8.60
CA SER A 217 -2.23 -9.24 7.89
C SER A 217 -1.66 -10.61 7.56
N SER A 218 -0.82 -10.68 6.51
CA SER A 218 -0.07 -11.87 6.10
C SER A 218 1.40 -11.52 5.95
N TYR A 219 2.28 -12.38 6.43
CA TYR A 219 3.71 -12.24 6.20
C TYR A 219 4.09 -13.19 5.06
N CYS A 220 4.23 -12.64 3.85
CA CYS A 220 4.64 -13.43 2.71
C CYS A 220 6.16 -13.65 2.72
N PHE A 221 6.59 -14.75 2.10
CA PHE A 221 7.98 -15.17 2.09
C PHE A 221 8.30 -15.94 0.83
N ILE A 222 9.58 -16.15 0.55
CA ILE A 222 10.07 -16.95 -0.58
C ILE A 222 10.70 -18.22 -0.03
N LEU A 223 10.25 -19.36 -0.57
CA LEU A 223 10.92 -20.64 -0.41
C LEU A 223 11.79 -20.90 -1.64
N SER A 224 13.00 -21.37 -1.43
CA SER A 224 13.90 -21.90 -2.44
C SER A 224 14.22 -23.37 -2.15
N GLY A 225 14.75 -24.10 -3.14
CA GLY A 225 14.92 -25.56 -3.05
C GLY A 225 13.61 -26.32 -3.20
N VAL A 226 12.67 -25.76 -3.95
CA VAL A 226 11.34 -26.31 -4.21
C VAL A 226 11.31 -26.92 -5.61
N ASP A 227 10.69 -28.11 -5.79
CA ASP A 227 10.43 -28.66 -7.14
C ASP A 227 9.27 -27.92 -7.80
N THR A 228 9.59 -26.77 -8.39
CA THR A 228 8.62 -25.91 -9.10
C THR A 228 8.13 -26.51 -10.42
N GLU A 229 8.72 -27.60 -10.90
CA GLU A 229 8.30 -28.29 -12.12
C GLU A 229 7.36 -29.48 -11.83
N SER A 230 7.08 -29.78 -10.57
CA SER A 230 6.14 -30.81 -10.17
C SER A 230 4.71 -30.52 -10.65
N GLU A 231 3.92 -31.58 -10.85
CA GLU A 231 2.52 -31.46 -11.23
C GLU A 231 1.72 -30.62 -10.21
N LEU A 232 1.99 -30.83 -8.92
CA LEU A 232 1.34 -30.09 -7.84
C LEU A 232 1.55 -28.57 -7.99
N LEU A 233 2.80 -28.13 -8.11
CA LEU A 233 3.10 -26.70 -8.15
C LEU A 233 2.76 -26.08 -9.50
N ASN A 234 2.92 -26.79 -10.62
CA ASN A 234 2.44 -26.32 -11.92
C ASN A 234 0.94 -26.03 -11.90
N ARG A 235 0.14 -26.90 -11.26
CA ARG A 235 -1.31 -26.66 -11.11
C ARG A 235 -1.67 -25.54 -10.17
N CYS A 236 -0.83 -25.26 -9.16
CA CYS A 236 -1.07 -24.22 -8.16
C CYS A 236 -0.52 -22.84 -8.56
N MET A 237 0.61 -22.79 -9.28
CA MET A 237 1.27 -21.55 -9.70
C MET A 237 0.76 -21.02 -11.03
N TYR A 238 0.57 -21.90 -12.00
CA TYR A 238 0.08 -21.53 -13.33
C TYR A 238 -1.39 -21.87 -13.41
N HIS A 239 -2.24 -20.89 -13.26
CA HIS A 239 -3.68 -21.09 -13.11
C HIS A 239 -4.40 -21.47 -14.39
N ASN A 240 -3.67 -21.83 -15.46
CA ASN A 240 -4.18 -22.32 -16.75
C ASN A 240 -5.41 -21.56 -17.28
N GLY A 241 -5.47 -20.27 -17.03
CA GLY A 241 -6.49 -19.37 -17.55
C GLY A 241 -7.91 -19.53 -16.96
N ILE A 242 -8.14 -20.48 -16.05
CA ILE A 242 -9.53 -20.83 -15.73
C ILE A 242 -10.11 -20.03 -14.56
N ASN A 243 -9.38 -19.67 -13.50
CA ASN A 243 -10.04 -19.05 -12.33
C ASN A 243 -9.23 -18.02 -11.51
N GLY A 244 -8.12 -17.50 -11.98
CA GLY A 244 -7.24 -16.62 -11.18
C GLY A 244 -6.53 -17.39 -10.06
N PRO A 245 -5.75 -16.70 -9.19
CA PRO A 245 -4.94 -17.38 -8.18
C PRO A 245 -5.81 -18.32 -7.35
N SER A 246 -5.64 -19.62 -7.56
CA SER A 246 -6.36 -20.64 -6.84
C SER A 246 -5.54 -21.06 -5.62
N GLN A 247 -6.23 -21.28 -4.51
CA GLN A 247 -5.62 -21.93 -3.35
C GLN A 247 -5.09 -23.30 -3.80
N CYS A 248 -3.89 -23.66 -3.34
CA CYS A 248 -3.37 -25.00 -3.55
C CYS A 248 -4.18 -26.00 -2.71
N LYS A 249 -5.23 -26.57 -3.33
CA LYS A 249 -6.20 -27.44 -2.65
C LYS A 249 -5.56 -28.59 -1.91
N PRO A 250 -4.64 -29.40 -2.50
CA PRO A 250 -4.05 -30.54 -1.80
C PRO A 250 -3.33 -30.13 -0.50
N VAL A 251 -2.57 -29.04 -0.53
CA VAL A 251 -1.89 -28.51 0.65
C VAL A 251 -2.91 -27.99 1.67
N ARG A 252 -3.92 -27.26 1.22
CA ARG A 252 -4.97 -26.75 2.10
C ARG A 252 -5.74 -27.87 2.79
N GLU A 253 -6.17 -28.88 2.07
CA GLU A 253 -6.90 -30.05 2.59
C GLU A 253 -6.09 -30.78 3.65
N LYS A 254 -4.79 -30.98 3.42
CA LYS A 254 -3.87 -31.57 4.40
C LYS A 254 -3.80 -30.75 5.68
N LEU A 255 -3.63 -29.42 5.57
CA LEU A 255 -3.58 -28.50 6.73
C LEU A 255 -4.90 -28.52 7.53
N LEU A 256 -6.03 -28.52 6.84
CA LEU A 256 -7.35 -28.62 7.47
C LEU A 256 -7.55 -29.95 8.19
N ALA A 257 -7.12 -31.06 7.58
CA ALA A 257 -7.15 -32.38 8.22
C ALA A 257 -6.26 -32.46 9.46
N MET A 258 -5.06 -31.90 9.41
CA MET A 258 -4.18 -31.80 10.59
C MET A 258 -4.82 -30.98 11.71
N LYS A 259 -5.42 -29.83 11.39
CA LYS A 259 -6.13 -29.01 12.38
C LYS A 259 -7.33 -29.74 12.98
N ALA A 260 -8.09 -30.45 12.18
CA ALA A 260 -9.21 -31.29 12.63
C ALA A 260 -8.76 -32.46 13.55
N ALA A 261 -7.55 -32.99 13.31
CA ALA A 261 -6.94 -34.01 14.16
C ALA A 261 -6.31 -33.44 15.45
N GLY A 262 -6.45 -32.15 15.73
CA GLY A 262 -5.97 -31.52 16.96
C GLY A 262 -4.53 -31.01 16.87
N ALA A 263 -3.90 -30.94 15.68
CA ALA A 263 -2.59 -30.31 15.56
C ALA A 263 -2.68 -28.81 15.88
N ASP A 264 -1.71 -28.33 16.68
CA ASP A 264 -1.56 -26.91 16.99
C ASP A 264 -0.99 -26.18 15.76
N LEU A 265 -1.88 -25.65 14.95
CA LEU A 265 -1.54 -24.92 13.73
C LEU A 265 -1.94 -23.45 13.87
N PRO A 266 -1.07 -22.50 13.44
CA PRO A 266 -1.46 -21.12 13.33
C PRO A 266 -2.68 -20.93 12.42
N ASP A 267 -3.36 -19.82 12.55
CA ASP A 267 -4.38 -19.42 11.57
C ASP A 267 -3.74 -19.20 10.22
N PHE A 268 -4.40 -19.68 9.16
CA PHE A 268 -3.85 -19.62 7.81
C PHE A 268 -4.90 -19.28 6.75
N GLY A 269 -4.41 -18.76 5.65
CA GLY A 269 -5.16 -18.59 4.42
C GLY A 269 -4.53 -19.38 3.28
N GLY A 270 -5.19 -19.47 2.14
CA GLY A 270 -4.61 -20.17 1.01
C GLY A 270 -4.35 -21.65 1.29
N PRO A 271 -3.11 -22.14 1.08
CA PRO A 271 -1.94 -21.38 0.60
C PRO A 271 -2.06 -20.97 -0.87
N TRP A 272 -1.44 -19.84 -1.20
CA TRP A 272 -1.18 -19.43 -2.57
C TRP A 272 0.31 -19.48 -2.81
N PHE A 273 0.69 -20.10 -3.93
CA PHE A 273 2.05 -20.16 -4.42
C PHE A 273 2.13 -19.35 -5.72
N ASN A 274 3.08 -18.43 -5.81
CA ASN A 274 3.25 -17.57 -6.97
C ASN A 274 4.65 -17.72 -7.56
N ASN A 275 4.75 -17.64 -8.88
CA ASN A 275 6.02 -17.65 -9.58
C ASN A 275 6.81 -16.36 -9.28
N VAL A 276 8.09 -16.51 -8.99
CA VAL A 276 9.03 -15.40 -8.72
C VAL A 276 10.08 -15.27 -9.83
N MET A 277 9.84 -15.82 -11.00
CA MET A 277 10.74 -15.83 -12.17
C MET A 277 12.06 -16.57 -11.96
N HIS A 278 12.21 -17.32 -10.87
CA HIS A 278 13.40 -18.10 -10.54
C HIS A 278 13.04 -19.56 -10.33
N LYS A 279 13.59 -20.46 -11.19
CA LYS A 279 13.41 -21.91 -11.03
C LYS A 279 13.82 -22.37 -9.63
N GLY A 280 13.03 -23.25 -9.04
CA GLY A 280 13.29 -23.76 -7.70
C GLY A 280 12.90 -22.79 -6.58
N SER A 281 12.24 -21.66 -6.89
CA SER A 281 11.78 -20.69 -5.90
C SER A 281 10.31 -20.34 -6.08
N VAL A 282 9.61 -20.09 -4.97
CA VAL A 282 8.17 -19.79 -4.98
C VAL A 282 7.84 -18.78 -3.88
N ALA A 283 7.02 -17.77 -4.21
CA ALA A 283 6.44 -16.89 -3.20
C ALA A 283 5.24 -17.58 -2.54
N VAL A 284 5.18 -17.49 -1.22
CA VAL A 284 4.17 -18.15 -0.39
C VAL A 284 3.35 -17.12 0.38
N ASN A 285 2.01 -17.22 0.24
CA ASN A 285 1.05 -16.48 1.04
C ASN A 285 0.16 -17.47 1.78
N ILE A 286 0.47 -17.70 3.06
CA ILE A 286 -0.21 -18.69 3.91
C ILE A 286 -0.55 -18.13 5.29
N THR A 287 0.33 -17.33 5.88
CA THR A 287 0.20 -16.86 7.25
C THR A 287 -0.97 -15.86 7.40
N ARG A 288 -1.61 -15.85 8.58
CA ARG A 288 -2.68 -14.91 8.91
C ARG A 288 -2.68 -14.55 10.38
N ARG A 289 -2.76 -13.23 10.65
CA ARG A 289 -2.97 -12.74 12.00
C ARG A 289 -3.72 -11.41 11.97
N ALA A 290 -4.78 -11.31 12.79
CA ALA A 290 -5.46 -10.04 13.02
C ALA A 290 -4.47 -9.03 13.61
N ALA A 291 -4.35 -7.86 12.98
CA ALA A 291 -3.45 -6.80 13.43
C ALA A 291 -3.91 -5.45 12.89
N ASP A 292 -3.79 -4.41 13.72
CA ASP A 292 -3.96 -3.03 13.30
C ASP A 292 -2.58 -2.44 12.97
N ALA A 293 -2.33 -2.18 11.69
CA ALA A 293 -1.07 -1.60 11.22
C ALA A 293 -0.89 -0.12 11.63
N THR A 294 -1.93 0.50 12.17
CA THR A 294 -1.89 1.88 12.69
C THR A 294 -1.56 1.93 14.19
N ASP A 295 -1.56 0.78 14.87
CA ASP A 295 -1.04 0.60 16.23
C ASP A 295 0.32 -0.13 16.17
N ASN A 296 1.39 0.61 16.43
CA ASN A 296 2.74 0.07 16.35
C ASN A 296 2.97 -1.14 17.29
N ARG A 297 2.41 -1.15 18.50
CA ARG A 297 2.59 -2.26 19.47
C ARG A 297 1.86 -3.51 18.98
N ASN A 298 0.61 -3.33 18.55
CA ASN A 298 -0.21 -4.42 18.02
C ASN A 298 0.43 -5.03 16.78
N PHE A 299 0.85 -4.19 15.83
CA PHE A 299 1.45 -4.64 14.57
C PHE A 299 2.83 -5.31 14.79
N SER A 300 3.68 -4.76 15.67
CA SER A 300 4.99 -5.37 16.02
C SER A 300 4.83 -6.76 16.62
N ALA A 301 3.88 -6.93 17.55
CA ALA A 301 3.59 -8.24 18.13
C ALA A 301 3.07 -9.23 17.06
N ALA A 302 2.23 -8.77 16.13
CA ALA A 302 1.76 -9.60 15.04
C ALA A 302 2.89 -10.01 14.08
N GLU A 303 3.80 -9.12 13.73
CA GLU A 303 4.96 -9.44 12.87
C GLU A 303 5.89 -10.48 13.51
N CYS A 304 6.16 -10.38 14.81
CA CYS A 304 6.96 -11.38 15.50
C CYS A 304 6.32 -12.77 15.39
N GLN A 305 5.03 -12.89 15.68
CA GLN A 305 4.34 -14.17 15.61
C GLN A 305 4.23 -14.69 14.17
N LEU A 306 3.88 -13.84 13.21
CA LEU A 306 3.79 -14.24 11.81
C LEU A 306 5.13 -14.77 11.27
N ARG A 307 6.26 -14.29 11.80
CA ARG A 307 7.59 -14.80 11.44
C ARG A 307 7.80 -16.22 11.98
N GLU A 308 7.39 -16.52 13.21
CA GLU A 308 7.38 -17.90 13.75
C GLU A 308 6.47 -18.81 12.91
N ASP A 309 5.30 -18.31 12.53
CA ASP A 309 4.33 -19.04 11.70
C ASP A 309 4.93 -19.44 10.33
N ILE A 310 5.77 -18.61 9.71
CA ILE A 310 6.50 -18.93 8.48
C ILE A 310 7.32 -20.22 8.64
N PHE A 311 8.12 -20.32 9.69
CA PHE A 311 8.97 -21.49 9.92
C PHE A 311 8.15 -22.72 10.29
N THR A 312 7.05 -22.53 11.03
CA THR A 312 6.09 -23.62 11.32
C THR A 312 5.51 -24.20 10.04
N PHE A 313 4.98 -23.34 9.13
CA PHE A 313 4.44 -23.82 7.85
C PHE A 313 5.53 -24.40 6.94
N THR A 314 6.73 -23.82 6.91
CA THR A 314 7.85 -24.37 6.12
C THR A 314 8.18 -25.79 6.56
N ARG A 315 8.28 -26.07 7.88
CA ARG A 315 8.50 -27.40 8.42
C ARG A 315 7.39 -28.38 8.01
N ILE A 316 6.12 -27.95 8.12
CA ILE A 316 4.98 -28.79 7.74
C ILE A 316 5.00 -29.13 6.25
N LEU A 317 5.33 -28.17 5.38
CA LEU A 317 5.47 -28.40 3.94
C LEU A 317 6.56 -29.42 3.66
N LYS A 318 7.73 -29.28 4.28
CA LYS A 318 8.85 -30.24 4.15
C LYS A 318 8.48 -31.67 4.55
N GLU A 319 7.77 -31.82 5.65
CA GLU A 319 7.43 -33.11 6.24
C GLU A 319 6.31 -33.83 5.47
N ASN A 320 5.50 -33.13 4.72
CA ASN A 320 4.26 -33.68 4.15
C ASN A 320 4.19 -33.66 2.62
N PHE A 321 5.09 -32.97 1.92
CA PHE A 321 5.05 -32.84 0.46
C PHE A 321 6.46 -32.97 -0.11
N ALA A 322 6.65 -33.94 -1.01
CA ALA A 322 7.95 -34.25 -1.62
C ALA A 322 8.56 -33.05 -2.36
N GLU A 323 7.70 -32.22 -2.96
CA GLU A 323 8.09 -31.02 -3.71
C GLU A 323 8.80 -29.98 -2.85
N PHE A 324 8.58 -30.03 -1.54
CA PHE A 324 9.16 -29.12 -0.56
C PHE A 324 10.25 -29.77 0.33
N ALA A 325 10.64 -31.02 0.08
CA ALA A 325 11.56 -31.77 0.94
C ALA A 325 12.88 -31.02 1.23
N ASP A 326 13.44 -30.38 0.21
CA ASP A 326 14.70 -29.62 0.31
C ASP A 326 14.50 -28.11 0.46
N CYS A 327 13.27 -27.64 0.63
CA CYS A 327 12.99 -26.20 0.66
C CYS A 327 13.54 -25.54 1.91
N TYR A 328 13.84 -24.26 1.78
CA TYR A 328 14.22 -23.37 2.89
C TYR A 328 13.69 -21.96 2.65
N VAL A 329 13.51 -21.21 3.73
CA VAL A 329 13.14 -19.80 3.65
C VAL A 329 14.33 -19.02 3.13
N SER A 330 14.32 -18.60 1.87
CA SER A 330 15.38 -17.79 1.27
C SER A 330 15.21 -16.30 1.52
N SER A 331 13.97 -15.84 1.67
CA SER A 331 13.68 -14.44 1.99
C SER A 331 12.32 -14.30 2.67
N THR A 332 12.22 -13.38 3.63
CA THR A 332 10.95 -12.89 4.16
C THR A 332 10.73 -11.45 3.70
N ALA A 333 9.48 -11.05 3.52
CA ALA A 333 9.16 -9.66 3.24
C ALA A 333 9.75 -8.71 4.30
N PRO A 334 10.10 -7.46 3.97
CA PRO A 334 10.52 -6.47 4.97
C PRO A 334 9.47 -6.18 6.05
N GLN A 335 8.18 -6.37 5.73
CA GLN A 335 7.04 -6.10 6.58
C GLN A 335 5.89 -7.05 6.26
N ALA A 336 5.02 -7.33 7.21
CA ALA A 336 3.76 -8.04 6.96
C ALA A 336 2.85 -7.23 6.02
N GLY A 337 2.21 -7.92 5.08
CA GLY A 337 1.28 -7.32 4.12
C GLY A 337 -0.03 -6.93 4.79
N VAL A 338 -0.38 -5.66 4.69
CA VAL A 338 -1.59 -5.05 5.29
C VAL A 338 -2.72 -5.00 4.28
N ARG A 339 -3.85 -5.62 4.61
CA ARG A 339 -5.05 -5.63 3.75
C ARG A 339 -5.96 -4.44 3.97
N GLU A 340 -6.13 -4.05 5.20
CA GLU A 340 -7.12 -3.07 5.63
C GLU A 340 -6.57 -2.25 6.80
N SER A 341 -6.84 -0.93 6.77
CA SER A 341 -6.54 0.03 7.82
C SER A 341 -7.48 1.24 7.67
N ARG A 342 -7.00 2.46 7.92
CA ARG A 342 -7.78 3.69 7.78
C ARG A 342 -8.22 3.96 6.34
N ARG A 343 -9.41 4.51 6.18
CA ARG A 343 -9.99 5.04 4.94
C ARG A 343 -10.60 6.42 5.23
N ILE A 344 -10.45 7.37 4.30
CA ILE A 344 -11.06 8.68 4.50
C ILE A 344 -12.59 8.63 4.37
N CYS A 345 -13.28 9.59 5.01
CA CYS A 345 -14.63 9.99 4.64
C CYS A 345 -14.52 10.96 3.46
N GLY A 346 -14.59 10.43 2.22
CA GLY A 346 -14.51 11.23 1.00
C GLY A 346 -15.81 11.93 0.64
N VAL A 347 -15.77 12.74 -0.43
CA VAL A 347 -16.97 13.37 -1.02
C VAL A 347 -17.97 12.30 -1.49
N HIS A 348 -17.49 11.16 -1.93
CA HIS A 348 -18.29 9.97 -2.23
C HIS A 348 -17.63 8.75 -1.59
N THR A 349 -18.43 7.88 -1.01
CA THR A 349 -17.97 6.56 -0.54
C THR A 349 -18.46 5.50 -1.51
N VAL A 350 -17.54 4.83 -2.20
CA VAL A 350 -17.90 3.72 -3.10
C VAL A 350 -18.46 2.58 -2.25
N THR A 351 -19.70 2.20 -2.52
CA THR A 351 -20.36 1.10 -1.82
C THR A 351 -20.22 -0.23 -2.55
N ALA A 352 -20.37 -1.33 -1.81
CA ALA A 352 -20.38 -2.67 -2.40
C ALA A 352 -21.47 -2.83 -3.45
N ASP A 353 -22.66 -2.28 -3.20
CA ASP A 353 -23.77 -2.33 -4.14
C ASP A 353 -23.45 -1.64 -5.48
N GLU A 354 -22.97 -0.39 -5.42
CA GLU A 354 -22.52 0.34 -6.61
C GLU A 354 -21.41 -0.43 -7.35
N TYR A 355 -20.49 -1.00 -6.59
CA TYR A 355 -19.32 -1.68 -7.15
C TYR A 355 -19.70 -2.99 -7.86
N VAL A 356 -20.50 -3.86 -7.24
CA VAL A 356 -20.96 -5.13 -7.82
C VAL A 356 -21.87 -4.88 -9.02
N ASN A 357 -22.75 -3.88 -8.94
CA ASN A 357 -23.65 -3.52 -10.03
C ASN A 357 -22.96 -2.74 -11.16
N ALA A 358 -21.66 -2.44 -11.02
CA ALA A 358 -20.86 -1.65 -11.97
C ALA A 358 -21.52 -0.30 -12.29
N TYR A 359 -21.96 0.41 -11.24
CA TYR A 359 -22.53 1.74 -11.40
C TYR A 359 -21.51 2.67 -12.05
N ARG A 360 -21.92 3.33 -13.14
CA ARG A 360 -21.06 4.23 -13.91
C ARG A 360 -21.30 5.67 -13.50
N TYR A 361 -20.24 6.34 -13.04
CA TYR A 361 -20.27 7.73 -12.64
C TYR A 361 -19.84 8.63 -13.80
N GLU A 362 -20.33 9.86 -13.85
CA GLU A 362 -19.86 10.86 -14.83
C GLU A 362 -18.39 11.19 -14.65
N ASP A 363 -17.93 11.18 -13.41
CA ASP A 363 -16.54 11.42 -12.99
C ASP A 363 -15.73 10.10 -12.78
N SER A 364 -16.05 9.03 -13.51
CA SER A 364 -15.32 7.77 -13.43
C SER A 364 -13.88 7.93 -13.88
N ILE A 365 -12.91 7.58 -13.03
CA ILE A 365 -11.47 7.81 -13.25
C ILE A 365 -10.63 6.54 -13.29
N SER A 366 -11.19 5.42 -12.88
CA SER A 366 -10.55 4.12 -12.89
C SER A 366 -11.59 3.02 -12.90
N ARG A 367 -11.16 1.81 -13.23
CA ARG A 367 -11.98 0.60 -13.18
C ARG A 367 -11.30 -0.47 -12.33
N GLY A 368 -12.06 -1.48 -11.91
CA GLY A 368 -11.56 -2.66 -11.21
C GLY A 368 -12.39 -3.89 -11.53
N ILE A 369 -11.77 -5.06 -11.42
CA ILE A 369 -12.41 -6.36 -11.72
C ILE A 369 -11.99 -7.47 -10.75
N HIS A 370 -11.15 -7.14 -9.77
CA HIS A 370 -10.82 -8.11 -8.73
C HIS A 370 -12.07 -8.48 -7.94
N PRO A 371 -12.29 -9.75 -7.59
CA PRO A 371 -13.38 -10.13 -6.70
C PRO A 371 -13.37 -9.33 -5.39
N ILE A 372 -14.54 -9.12 -4.79
CA ILE A 372 -14.62 -8.73 -3.39
C ILE A 372 -14.10 -9.91 -2.57
N ASP A 373 -12.97 -9.72 -1.92
CA ASP A 373 -12.23 -10.78 -1.21
C ASP A 373 -11.97 -10.38 0.24
N ILE A 374 -12.83 -10.88 1.14
CA ILE A 374 -12.79 -10.59 2.56
C ILE A 374 -12.28 -11.82 3.32
N HIS A 375 -11.18 -11.64 4.02
CA HIS A 375 -10.61 -12.63 4.92
C HIS A 375 -11.14 -12.42 6.34
N ALA A 376 -11.62 -13.48 6.97
CA ALA A 376 -12.03 -13.44 8.38
C ALA A 376 -10.81 -13.08 9.26
N SER A 377 -11.06 -12.30 10.31
CA SER A 377 -10.02 -11.88 11.29
C SER A 377 -9.39 -13.06 12.02
N LYS A 378 -10.13 -14.17 12.16
CA LYS A 378 -9.70 -15.42 12.80
C LYS A 378 -10.01 -16.63 11.93
N GLY A 379 -9.23 -17.69 12.11
CA GLY A 379 -9.44 -18.96 11.43
C GLY A 379 -9.03 -18.95 9.96
N THR A 380 -9.72 -19.75 9.14
CA THR A 380 -9.35 -20.01 7.74
C THR A 380 -10.40 -19.55 6.74
N HIS A 381 -11.49 -18.90 7.23
CA HIS A 381 -12.62 -18.52 6.38
C HIS A 381 -12.29 -17.31 5.49
N GLN A 382 -12.91 -17.29 4.30
CA GLN A 382 -12.78 -16.25 3.29
C GLN A 382 -14.12 -16.13 2.54
N THR A 383 -14.63 -14.92 2.44
CA THR A 383 -15.82 -14.61 1.61
C THR A 383 -15.33 -14.02 0.29
N ARG A 384 -15.83 -14.55 -0.81
CA ARG A 384 -15.49 -14.07 -2.15
C ARG A 384 -16.75 -13.84 -2.97
N ILE A 385 -16.82 -12.69 -3.63
CA ILE A 385 -17.86 -12.33 -4.61
C ILE A 385 -17.15 -11.98 -5.91
N ASP A 386 -17.31 -12.82 -6.92
CA ASP A 386 -16.75 -12.56 -8.25
C ASP A 386 -17.56 -11.47 -8.96
N LEU A 387 -16.88 -10.69 -9.80
CA LEU A 387 -17.48 -9.64 -10.61
C LEU A 387 -17.62 -10.12 -12.06
N ASP A 388 -18.81 -9.98 -12.63
CA ASP A 388 -19.08 -10.37 -14.03
C ASP A 388 -18.68 -9.28 -15.03
N LYS A 389 -18.56 -8.05 -14.57
CA LYS A 389 -18.22 -6.86 -15.35
C LYS A 389 -17.35 -5.91 -14.53
N PRO A 390 -16.51 -5.09 -15.19
CA PRO A 390 -15.67 -4.13 -14.48
C PRO A 390 -16.50 -3.09 -13.73
N ALA A 391 -16.12 -2.85 -12.48
CA ALA A 391 -16.67 -1.79 -11.64
C ALA A 391 -15.94 -0.47 -11.88
N TYR A 392 -16.57 0.65 -11.52
CA TYR A 392 -16.04 2.00 -11.72
C TYR A 392 -15.72 2.67 -10.39
N VAL A 393 -14.73 3.57 -10.41
CA VAL A 393 -14.32 4.40 -9.27
C VAL A 393 -14.49 5.86 -9.66
N PRO A 394 -15.29 6.65 -8.92
CA PRO A 394 -15.45 8.07 -9.19
C PRO A 394 -14.28 8.89 -8.62
N TYR A 395 -13.97 10.03 -9.24
CA TYR A 395 -12.98 10.98 -8.75
C TYR A 395 -13.27 11.45 -7.32
N ARG A 396 -14.54 11.65 -6.99
CA ARG A 396 -15.02 12.09 -5.67
C ARG A 396 -14.64 11.14 -4.52
N ALA A 397 -14.30 9.88 -4.81
CA ALA A 397 -13.80 8.94 -3.81
C ALA A 397 -12.35 9.23 -3.37
N LEU A 398 -11.62 10.06 -4.14
CA LEU A 398 -10.23 10.47 -3.84
C LEU A 398 -10.16 11.81 -3.09
N ILE A 399 -11.28 12.51 -2.91
CA ILE A 399 -11.34 13.87 -2.40
C ILE A 399 -11.75 13.87 -0.93
N ALA A 400 -10.90 14.46 -0.08
CA ALA A 400 -11.26 14.80 1.30
C ALA A 400 -12.11 16.08 1.30
N PRO A 401 -13.36 16.07 1.85
CA PRO A 401 -14.21 17.26 1.91
C PRO A 401 -13.51 18.40 2.64
N ASN A 402 -13.59 19.61 2.08
CA ASN A 402 -13.03 20.85 2.64
C ASN A 402 -11.50 20.95 2.68
N TYR A 403 -10.76 19.96 2.16
CA TYR A 403 -9.29 20.02 2.07
C TYR A 403 -8.90 20.39 0.62
N PRO A 404 -8.59 21.69 0.35
CA PRO A 404 -8.53 22.21 -1.03
C PRO A 404 -7.36 21.69 -1.85
N ASN A 405 -6.38 21.06 -1.21
CA ASN A 405 -5.14 20.61 -1.85
C ASN A 405 -4.70 19.21 -1.43
N LEU A 406 -5.62 18.39 -0.94
CA LEU A 406 -5.34 16.99 -0.58
C LEU A 406 -6.18 16.03 -1.41
N LEU A 407 -5.51 15.10 -2.07
CA LEU A 407 -6.08 13.90 -2.68
C LEU A 407 -5.58 12.65 -1.95
N VAL A 408 -6.34 11.57 -2.02
CA VAL A 408 -5.88 10.25 -1.57
C VAL A 408 -5.98 9.25 -2.71
N ALA A 409 -5.11 8.25 -2.74
CA ALA A 409 -5.20 7.18 -3.73
C ALA A 409 -4.71 5.83 -3.15
N GLY A 410 -5.21 4.74 -3.71
CA GLY A 410 -4.89 3.40 -3.24
C GLY A 410 -5.78 2.97 -2.07
N ARG A 411 -5.25 2.22 -1.12
CA ARG A 411 -6.00 1.53 -0.07
C ARG A 411 -6.76 2.44 0.92
N CYS A 412 -6.36 3.70 1.05
CA CYS A 412 -6.97 4.68 1.96
C CYS A 412 -8.09 5.53 1.33
N LEU A 413 -8.49 5.27 0.06
CA LEU A 413 -9.59 5.97 -0.60
C LEU A 413 -10.94 5.73 0.11
N SER A 414 -11.93 6.56 -0.24
CA SER A 414 -13.28 6.45 0.35
C SER A 414 -14.07 5.33 -0.31
N ALA A 415 -14.13 4.19 0.37
CA ALA A 415 -14.95 3.04 0.00
C ALA A 415 -15.46 2.32 1.25
N ASP A 416 -16.61 1.66 1.18
CA ASP A 416 -17.00 0.77 2.25
C ASP A 416 -16.05 -0.44 2.35
N ARG A 417 -16.19 -1.23 3.41
CA ARG A 417 -15.28 -2.35 3.67
C ARG A 417 -15.31 -3.41 2.55
N GLN A 418 -16.48 -3.65 1.98
CA GLN A 418 -16.65 -4.68 0.96
C GLN A 418 -16.09 -4.20 -0.39
N ALA A 419 -16.42 -2.99 -0.84
CA ALA A 419 -15.83 -2.42 -2.04
C ALA A 419 -14.31 -2.30 -1.92
N LEU A 420 -13.79 -1.90 -0.74
CA LEU A 420 -12.35 -1.85 -0.49
C LEU A 420 -11.69 -3.21 -0.66
N ALA A 421 -12.34 -4.30 -0.28
CA ALA A 421 -11.77 -5.64 -0.41
C ALA A 421 -11.40 -6.01 -1.86
N SER A 422 -12.00 -5.35 -2.84
CA SER A 422 -11.59 -5.39 -4.24
C SER A 422 -10.68 -4.23 -4.64
N LEU A 423 -11.00 -3.00 -4.23
CA LEU A 423 -10.29 -1.78 -4.66
C LEU A 423 -8.85 -1.67 -4.11
N ARG A 424 -8.55 -2.35 -3.00
CA ARG A 424 -7.22 -2.34 -2.37
C ARG A 424 -6.14 -3.09 -3.12
N VAL A 425 -6.49 -3.89 -4.14
CA VAL A 425 -5.49 -4.64 -4.89
C VAL A 425 -4.61 -3.71 -5.74
N MET A 426 -3.38 -4.14 -5.97
CA MET A 426 -2.35 -3.27 -6.54
C MET A 426 -2.73 -2.67 -7.90
N ALA A 427 -3.35 -3.44 -8.80
CA ALA A 427 -3.77 -2.92 -10.10
C ALA A 427 -4.79 -1.78 -9.98
N SER A 428 -5.82 -1.93 -9.12
CA SER A 428 -6.81 -0.87 -8.84
C SER A 428 -6.15 0.34 -8.15
N CYS A 429 -5.22 0.10 -7.22
CA CYS A 429 -4.44 1.18 -6.60
C CYS A 429 -3.62 1.97 -7.62
N MET A 430 -2.99 1.30 -8.59
CA MET A 430 -2.26 1.96 -9.68
C MET A 430 -3.17 2.84 -10.53
N GLY A 431 -4.37 2.34 -10.87
CA GLY A 431 -5.36 3.10 -11.64
C GLY A 431 -5.81 4.39 -10.92
N THR A 432 -6.13 4.28 -9.63
CA THR A 432 -6.48 5.47 -8.82
C THR A 432 -5.30 6.41 -8.63
N GLY A 433 -4.07 5.87 -8.52
CA GLY A 433 -2.84 6.65 -8.47
C GLY A 433 -2.63 7.49 -9.74
N GLN A 434 -2.79 6.89 -10.93
CA GLN A 434 -2.71 7.62 -12.20
C GLN A 434 -3.70 8.79 -12.23
N ALA A 435 -4.93 8.54 -11.82
CA ALA A 435 -5.96 9.57 -11.80
C ALA A 435 -5.65 10.70 -10.82
N ALA A 436 -5.19 10.38 -9.60
CA ALA A 436 -4.81 11.37 -8.60
C ALA A 436 -3.64 12.24 -9.08
N GLY A 437 -2.63 11.64 -9.74
CA GLY A 437 -1.49 12.38 -10.30
C GLY A 437 -1.89 13.37 -11.40
N VAL A 438 -2.74 12.94 -12.35
CA VAL A 438 -3.26 13.82 -13.41
C VAL A 438 -4.12 14.92 -12.80
N ALA A 439 -5.01 14.60 -11.85
CA ALA A 439 -5.88 15.56 -11.20
C ALA A 439 -5.08 16.63 -10.41
N ALA A 440 -4.03 16.21 -9.70
CA ALA A 440 -3.15 17.13 -8.98
C ALA A 440 -2.45 18.11 -9.93
N ALA A 441 -1.90 17.62 -11.04
CA ALA A 441 -1.28 18.49 -12.04
C ALA A 441 -2.30 19.45 -12.68
N GLN A 442 -3.53 19.00 -12.94
CA GLN A 442 -4.60 19.84 -13.45
C GLN A 442 -5.03 20.91 -12.45
N SER A 443 -5.13 20.58 -11.14
CA SER A 443 -5.39 21.54 -10.07
C SER A 443 -4.32 22.63 -10.02
N VAL A 444 -3.03 22.23 -10.07
CA VAL A 444 -1.89 23.17 -10.12
C VAL A 444 -1.97 24.09 -11.34
N ALA A 445 -2.17 23.54 -12.53
CA ALA A 445 -2.20 24.30 -13.78
C ALA A 445 -3.37 25.29 -13.84
N SER A 446 -4.54 24.89 -13.34
CA SER A 446 -5.75 25.74 -13.31
C SER A 446 -5.81 26.67 -12.11
N ARG A 447 -4.93 26.47 -11.09
CA ARG A 447 -4.95 27.19 -9.81
C ARG A 447 -6.30 27.06 -9.08
N ARG A 448 -6.95 25.90 -9.22
CA ARG A 448 -8.22 25.57 -8.56
C ARG A 448 -8.01 24.52 -7.47
N PRO A 449 -8.83 24.54 -6.41
CA PRO A 449 -8.89 23.44 -5.45
C PRO A 449 -9.13 22.09 -6.15
N VAL A 450 -8.65 21.01 -5.56
CA VAL A 450 -8.83 19.66 -6.13
C VAL A 450 -10.30 19.26 -6.29
N GLN A 451 -11.21 19.87 -5.51
CA GLN A 451 -12.67 19.67 -5.63
C GLN A 451 -13.30 20.37 -6.84
N GLU A 452 -12.63 21.38 -7.41
CA GLU A 452 -13.17 22.28 -8.42
C GLU A 452 -12.50 22.11 -9.80
N ILE A 453 -11.71 21.07 -9.98
CA ILE A 453 -11.11 20.78 -11.29
C ILE A 453 -12.17 20.34 -12.29
N ASP A 454 -11.87 20.53 -13.56
CA ASP A 454 -12.71 20.04 -14.66
C ASP A 454 -12.58 18.51 -14.78
N THR A 455 -13.59 17.79 -14.28
CA THR A 455 -13.60 16.31 -14.28
C THR A 455 -13.76 15.74 -15.70
N ALA A 456 -14.43 16.44 -16.62
CA ALA A 456 -14.54 16.01 -18.02
C ALA A 456 -13.15 16.05 -18.70
N ARG A 457 -12.40 17.11 -18.45
CA ARG A 457 -11.00 17.22 -18.90
C ARG A 457 -10.11 16.14 -18.25
N LEU A 458 -10.31 15.88 -16.96
CA LEU A 458 -9.57 14.79 -16.27
C LEU A 458 -9.82 13.45 -16.95
N VAL A 459 -11.08 13.09 -17.19
CA VAL A 459 -11.47 11.84 -17.86
C VAL A 459 -10.90 11.77 -19.28
N SER A 460 -10.95 12.86 -20.05
CA SER A 460 -10.34 12.92 -21.39
C SER A 460 -8.85 12.69 -21.34
N THR A 461 -8.13 13.41 -20.46
CA THR A 461 -6.67 13.26 -20.32
C THR A 461 -6.29 11.84 -19.91
N LEU A 462 -7.04 11.22 -19.00
CA LEU A 462 -6.78 9.82 -18.59
C LEU A 462 -6.93 8.85 -19.77
N LYS A 463 -7.96 9.04 -20.63
CA LYS A 463 -8.14 8.23 -21.86
C LYS A 463 -6.99 8.43 -22.83
N ASP A 464 -6.54 9.67 -23.03
CA ASP A 464 -5.39 10.00 -23.90
C ASP A 464 -4.08 9.34 -23.40
N LEU A 465 -3.97 9.13 -22.08
CA LEU A 465 -2.89 8.39 -21.45
C LEU A 465 -3.10 6.86 -21.46
N GLY A 466 -4.12 6.36 -22.13
CA GLY A 466 -4.41 4.95 -22.29
C GLY A 466 -5.17 4.30 -21.12
N ALA A 467 -5.74 5.09 -20.20
CA ALA A 467 -6.61 4.54 -19.17
C ALA A 467 -7.91 3.99 -19.80
N VAL A 468 -8.36 2.84 -19.32
CA VAL A 468 -9.62 2.21 -19.73
C VAL A 468 -10.71 2.64 -18.74
N LEU A 469 -11.69 3.48 -19.22
CA LEU A 469 -12.74 4.09 -18.40
C LEU A 469 -14.14 3.80 -18.93
#